data_bbe468c87f2713f01101dcb47b9c5eaa
#
_entry.id   bbe468c87f2713f01101dcb47b9c5eaa
#
_cell.length_a   1.000
_cell.length_b   1.000
_cell.length_c   1.000
_cell.angle_alpha   90.00
_cell.angle_beta   90.00
_cell.angle_gamma   90.00
#
_symmetry.space_group_name_H-M   'P 1'
#
loop_
_entity.id
_entity.type
_entity.pdbx_description
1 polymer ?
#
loop_
_entity_poly.entity_id
_entity_poly.type
_entity_poly.pdbx_seq_one_letter_code
_entity_poly.pdbx_strand_id
1 'polypeptide(L)'
;MKHGKKYAEAAKLIDRTKLYEPNEAIALAKKTAVAKFDETVEIHIRTSCDGRHADQQIRGAVVLPAGTGKKVRVLVFAKGAKLDEAQAAGADYVGGQELLPKIQKEGWLDFDVVVATPDMMSVVGRLGRILGPKGLMPNPKAGTVTMDVTKAINDIKAGKIEYRLDKSNIIHCPIGKASFTEEQLVQNYDALMAAIVKAKPAAVKGQYLKSITLATSMGPGVKVVANRY
;
A
#
# COMPACT_ATOMS: atom_id res chain seq x y z
N MET A 1 -8.71 6.00 -26.91
CA MET A 1 -9.95 6.24 -26.14
C MET A 1 -10.12 7.73 -25.92
N LYS A 2 -11.35 8.26 -26.06
CA LYS A 2 -11.64 9.66 -25.71
C LYS A 2 -11.88 9.73 -24.20
N HIS A 3 -11.13 10.57 -23.50
CA HIS A 3 -11.34 10.85 -22.08
C HIS A 3 -12.62 11.68 -21.86
N GLY A 4 -13.23 11.54 -20.68
CA GLY A 4 -14.38 12.36 -20.28
C GLY A 4 -14.01 13.85 -20.15
N LYS A 5 -15.00 14.74 -20.26
CA LYS A 5 -14.81 16.20 -20.20
C LYS A 5 -14.03 16.67 -18.96
N LYS A 6 -14.42 16.20 -17.76
CA LYS A 6 -13.76 16.55 -16.50
C LYS A 6 -12.27 16.16 -16.47
N TYR A 7 -11.93 14.95 -16.94
CA TYR A 7 -10.55 14.54 -17.05
C TYR A 7 -9.76 15.42 -18.03
N ALA A 8 -10.36 15.77 -19.18
CA ALA A 8 -9.72 16.64 -20.16
C ALA A 8 -9.46 18.05 -19.62
N GLU A 9 -10.35 18.58 -18.79
CA GLU A 9 -10.18 19.86 -18.10
C GLU A 9 -9.06 19.77 -17.04
N ALA A 10 -9.06 18.75 -16.20
CA ALA A 10 -8.01 18.51 -15.23
C ALA A 10 -6.63 18.33 -15.89
N ALA A 11 -6.57 17.60 -17.01
CA ALA A 11 -5.33 17.36 -17.75
C ALA A 11 -4.72 18.64 -18.37
N LYS A 12 -5.51 19.69 -18.62
CA LYS A 12 -5.01 20.98 -19.08
C LYS A 12 -4.21 21.76 -18.03
N LEU A 13 -4.43 21.43 -16.74
CA LEU A 13 -3.71 22.07 -15.62
C LEU A 13 -2.28 21.54 -15.46
N ILE A 14 -1.95 20.43 -16.14
CA ILE A 14 -0.67 19.74 -15.99
C ILE A 14 0.11 19.85 -17.29
N ASP A 15 1.30 20.41 -17.22
CA ASP A 15 2.27 20.32 -18.32
C ASP A 15 2.97 18.96 -18.27
N ARG A 16 2.71 18.12 -19.28
CA ARG A 16 3.27 16.76 -19.37
C ARG A 16 4.77 16.70 -19.66
N THR A 17 5.35 17.81 -20.09
CA THR A 17 6.78 17.92 -20.39
C THR A 17 7.58 18.28 -19.14
N LYS A 18 6.96 18.96 -18.18
CA LYS A 18 7.59 19.42 -16.94
C LYS A 18 7.68 18.27 -15.93
N LEU A 19 8.79 18.22 -15.20
CA LEU A 19 8.94 17.46 -13.97
C LEU A 19 8.72 18.42 -12.79
N TYR A 20 7.80 18.08 -11.92
CA TYR A 20 7.39 18.91 -10.79
C TYR A 20 8.14 18.51 -9.51
N GLU A 21 8.39 19.47 -8.64
CA GLU A 21 8.82 19.17 -7.27
C GLU A 21 7.70 18.46 -6.49
N PRO A 22 8.02 17.61 -5.49
CA PRO A 22 7.02 16.82 -4.77
C PRO A 22 5.85 17.66 -4.22
N ASN A 23 6.14 18.81 -3.62
CA ASN A 23 5.12 19.69 -3.04
C ASN A 23 4.19 20.26 -4.12
N GLU A 24 4.75 20.73 -5.23
CA GLU A 24 3.97 21.22 -6.38
C GLU A 24 3.11 20.11 -6.99
N ALA A 25 3.70 18.91 -7.12
CA ALA A 25 3.00 17.76 -7.69
C ALA A 25 1.82 17.30 -6.83
N ILE A 26 1.97 17.31 -5.52
CA ILE A 26 0.91 16.99 -4.55
C ILE A 26 -0.20 18.02 -4.63
N ALA A 27 0.12 19.31 -4.63
CA ALA A 27 -0.85 20.40 -4.77
C ALA A 27 -1.63 20.29 -6.10
N LEU A 28 -0.93 19.99 -7.22
CA LEU A 28 -1.56 19.76 -8.51
C LEU A 28 -2.44 18.50 -8.52
N ALA A 29 -1.97 17.39 -7.97
CA ALA A 29 -2.75 16.16 -7.87
C ALA A 29 -4.07 16.40 -7.12
N LYS A 30 -4.05 17.13 -5.99
CA LYS A 30 -5.27 17.51 -5.27
C LYS A 30 -6.22 18.38 -6.10
N LYS A 31 -5.69 19.38 -6.84
CA LYS A 31 -6.49 20.24 -7.71
C LYS A 31 -7.14 19.49 -8.88
N THR A 32 -6.53 18.39 -9.30
CA THR A 32 -7.02 17.54 -10.40
C THR A 32 -7.93 16.40 -9.96
N ALA A 33 -8.24 16.28 -8.67
CA ALA A 33 -9.25 15.37 -8.17
C ALA A 33 -10.64 15.82 -8.63
N VAL A 34 -11.26 15.04 -9.53
CA VAL A 34 -12.51 15.43 -10.23
C VAL A 34 -13.72 14.61 -9.81
N ALA A 35 -13.55 13.56 -9.01
CA ALA A 35 -14.63 12.69 -8.58
C ALA A 35 -15.48 13.32 -7.47
N LYS A 36 -16.68 12.77 -7.27
CA LYS A 36 -17.59 13.19 -6.18
C LYS A 36 -17.30 12.50 -4.85
N PHE A 37 -16.38 11.55 -4.82
CA PHE A 37 -15.93 10.83 -3.64
C PHE A 37 -14.52 11.31 -3.25
N ASP A 38 -14.12 11.02 -2.02
CA ASP A 38 -12.76 11.33 -1.55
C ASP A 38 -11.75 10.41 -2.22
N GLU A 39 -11.11 10.93 -3.29
CA GLU A 39 -10.15 10.19 -4.10
C GLU A 39 -8.91 9.82 -3.27
N THR A 40 -8.31 8.68 -3.60
CA THR A 40 -7.01 8.29 -3.05
C THR A 40 -5.90 8.95 -3.87
N VAL A 41 -4.93 9.55 -3.19
CA VAL A 41 -3.70 10.03 -3.82
C VAL A 41 -2.71 8.88 -3.82
N GLU A 42 -2.23 8.51 -5.00
CA GLU A 42 -1.37 7.37 -5.23
C GLU A 42 -0.04 7.80 -5.86
N ILE A 43 1.01 7.08 -5.51
CA ILE A 43 2.33 7.23 -6.11
C ILE A 43 2.68 5.98 -6.91
N HIS A 44 3.24 6.20 -8.10
CA HIS A 44 3.71 5.15 -8.99
C HIS A 44 5.18 5.38 -9.30
N ILE A 45 6.03 4.45 -8.85
CA ILE A 45 7.49 4.57 -8.91
C ILE A 45 8.04 3.49 -9.82
N ARG A 46 8.55 3.87 -10.97
CA ARG A 46 9.25 2.97 -11.87
C ARG A 46 10.70 2.85 -11.45
N THR A 47 11.13 1.63 -11.16
CA THR A 47 12.49 1.32 -10.78
C THR A 47 13.31 0.76 -11.93
N SER A 48 14.61 0.65 -11.75
CA SER A 48 15.52 -0.07 -12.66
C SER A 48 15.68 -1.55 -12.32
N CYS A 49 15.01 -2.02 -11.25
CA CYS A 49 15.04 -3.43 -10.86
C CYS A 49 14.37 -4.30 -11.91
N ASP A 50 14.83 -5.53 -12.05
CA ASP A 50 14.15 -6.57 -12.80
C ASP A 50 13.44 -7.53 -11.82
N GLY A 51 12.10 -7.43 -11.77
CA GLY A 51 11.26 -8.25 -10.89
C GLY A 51 11.26 -9.76 -11.22
N ARG A 52 11.92 -10.18 -12.32
CA ARG A 52 12.11 -11.60 -12.65
C ARG A 52 13.17 -12.25 -11.78
N HIS A 53 14.13 -11.47 -11.29
CA HIS A 53 15.21 -11.94 -10.43
C HIS A 53 14.79 -11.80 -8.96
N ALA A 54 14.94 -12.88 -8.20
CA ALA A 54 14.52 -12.94 -6.81
C ALA A 54 15.31 -11.97 -5.91
N ASP A 55 16.56 -11.69 -6.24
CA ASP A 55 17.47 -10.76 -5.56
C ASP A 55 17.15 -9.28 -5.85
N GLN A 56 16.38 -9.00 -6.90
CA GLN A 56 15.92 -7.65 -7.26
C GLN A 56 14.44 -7.39 -6.92
N GLN A 57 13.77 -8.36 -6.34
CA GLN A 57 12.39 -8.17 -5.89
C GLN A 57 12.32 -7.30 -4.64
N ILE A 58 11.63 -6.17 -4.77
CA ILE A 58 11.36 -5.26 -3.67
C ILE A 58 10.01 -5.58 -3.09
N ARG A 59 9.97 -5.84 -1.78
CA ARG A 59 8.76 -5.97 -1.00
C ARG A 59 9.03 -5.55 0.43
N GLY A 60 8.20 -4.70 0.97
CA GLY A 60 8.31 -4.24 2.35
C GLY A 60 7.03 -3.58 2.83
N ALA A 61 7.11 -3.01 4.01
CA ALA A 61 6.02 -2.23 4.59
C ALA A 61 6.57 -0.94 5.22
N VAL A 62 5.74 0.07 5.27
CA VAL A 62 6.03 1.35 5.92
C VAL A 62 4.79 1.84 6.65
N VAL A 63 4.96 2.43 7.80
CA VAL A 63 3.88 3.12 8.53
C VAL A 63 3.89 4.57 8.09
N LEU A 64 2.76 5.03 7.55
CA LEU A 64 2.58 6.41 7.11
C LEU A 64 2.29 7.30 8.32
N PRO A 65 3.05 8.38 8.56
CA PRO A 65 2.86 9.24 9.74
C PRO A 65 1.45 9.83 9.89
N ALA A 66 0.85 10.23 8.78
CA ALA A 66 -0.52 10.77 8.77
C ALA A 66 -1.60 9.70 8.52
N GLY A 67 -1.20 8.41 8.43
CA GLY A 67 -2.10 7.32 8.09
C GLY A 67 -2.51 7.31 6.62
N THR A 68 -3.44 6.41 6.28
CA THR A 68 -3.98 6.25 4.90
C THR A 68 -5.33 6.93 4.68
N GLY A 69 -6.01 7.36 5.75
CA GLY A 69 -7.38 7.87 5.70
C GLY A 69 -8.46 6.81 5.44
N LYS A 70 -8.09 5.52 5.43
CA LYS A 70 -9.01 4.40 5.30
C LYS A 70 -9.14 3.68 6.65
N LYS A 71 -10.38 3.40 7.07
CA LYS A 71 -10.62 2.48 8.20
C LYS A 71 -10.35 1.06 7.72
N VAL A 72 -9.32 0.44 8.25
CA VAL A 72 -8.89 -0.91 7.88
C VAL A 72 -9.50 -1.91 8.84
N ARG A 73 -10.19 -2.94 8.31
CA ARG A 73 -10.72 -4.07 9.08
C ARG A 73 -9.66 -5.17 9.14
N VAL A 74 -9.26 -5.52 10.33
CA VAL A 74 -8.16 -6.46 10.59
C VAL A 74 -8.72 -7.81 11.03
N LEU A 75 -8.39 -8.87 10.29
CA LEU A 75 -8.63 -10.25 10.67
C LEU A 75 -7.36 -10.86 11.25
N VAL A 76 -7.47 -11.49 12.41
CA VAL A 76 -6.32 -12.13 13.08
C VAL A 76 -6.54 -13.65 13.20
N PHE A 77 -5.56 -14.41 12.70
CA PHE A 77 -5.46 -15.84 12.92
C PHE A 77 -4.46 -16.11 14.05
N ALA A 78 -4.97 -16.56 15.19
CA ALA A 78 -4.16 -16.88 16.36
C ALA A 78 -4.72 -18.09 17.12
N LYS A 79 -4.01 -18.54 18.18
CA LYS A 79 -4.45 -19.61 19.10
C LYS A 79 -4.25 -19.18 20.56
N GLY A 80 -5.12 -19.71 21.44
CA GLY A 80 -4.99 -19.54 22.88
C GLY A 80 -4.96 -18.07 23.30
N ALA A 81 -4.08 -17.70 24.23
CA ALA A 81 -3.98 -16.34 24.78
C ALA A 81 -3.77 -15.24 23.75
N LYS A 82 -3.22 -15.57 22.55
CA LYS A 82 -3.05 -14.60 21.47
C LYS A 82 -4.36 -14.13 20.82
N LEU A 83 -5.45 -14.90 21.00
CA LEU A 83 -6.80 -14.47 20.60
C LEU A 83 -7.27 -13.29 21.46
N ASP A 84 -7.10 -13.42 22.79
CA ASP A 84 -7.51 -12.37 23.73
C ASP A 84 -6.65 -11.11 23.57
N GLU A 85 -5.34 -11.28 23.35
CA GLU A 85 -4.44 -10.16 23.03
C GLU A 85 -4.87 -9.42 21.75
N ALA A 86 -5.23 -10.18 20.70
CA ALA A 86 -5.70 -9.59 19.42
C ALA A 86 -7.01 -8.82 19.60
N GLN A 87 -7.92 -9.37 20.39
CA GLN A 87 -9.20 -8.73 20.67
C GLN A 87 -9.01 -7.46 21.50
N ALA A 88 -8.15 -7.52 22.54
CA ALA A 88 -7.80 -6.36 23.37
C ALA A 88 -7.10 -5.26 22.55
N ALA A 89 -6.27 -5.63 21.57
CA ALA A 89 -5.65 -4.68 20.65
C ALA A 89 -6.62 -4.08 19.62
N GLY A 90 -7.88 -4.54 19.61
CA GLY A 90 -8.94 -4.00 18.78
C GLY A 90 -9.00 -4.59 17.36
N ALA A 91 -8.60 -5.84 17.16
CA ALA A 91 -8.86 -6.55 15.90
C ALA A 91 -10.38 -6.63 15.65
N ASP A 92 -10.79 -6.46 14.39
CA ASP A 92 -12.22 -6.49 14.03
C ASP A 92 -12.76 -7.94 14.00
N TYR A 93 -11.90 -8.86 13.60
CA TYR A 93 -12.20 -10.28 13.57
C TYR A 93 -11.01 -11.08 14.12
N VAL A 94 -11.30 -12.02 15.01
CA VAL A 94 -10.28 -12.87 15.63
C VAL A 94 -10.77 -14.31 15.57
N GLY A 95 -9.88 -15.25 15.24
CA GLY A 95 -10.23 -16.65 15.25
C GLY A 95 -9.11 -17.57 14.78
N GLY A 96 -9.39 -18.87 14.83
CA GLY A 96 -8.49 -19.94 14.46
C GLY A 96 -8.95 -20.72 13.22
N GLN A 97 -8.96 -22.05 13.37
CA GLN A 97 -9.36 -22.95 12.26
C GLN A 97 -10.83 -22.83 11.89
N GLU A 98 -11.68 -22.40 12.79
CA GLU A 98 -13.12 -22.22 12.60
C GLU A 98 -13.48 -21.19 11.50
N LEU A 99 -12.55 -20.27 11.21
CA LEU A 99 -12.75 -19.29 10.13
C LEU A 99 -12.52 -19.86 8.72
N LEU A 100 -11.85 -21.03 8.62
CA LEU A 100 -11.58 -21.66 7.32
C LEU A 100 -12.86 -21.96 6.52
N PRO A 101 -13.89 -22.66 7.10
CA PRO A 101 -15.11 -22.94 6.37
C PRO A 101 -15.83 -21.68 5.92
N LYS A 102 -15.83 -20.64 6.76
CA LYS A 102 -16.48 -19.36 6.47
C LYS A 102 -15.86 -18.67 5.24
N ILE A 103 -14.54 -18.66 5.16
CA ILE A 103 -13.83 -18.08 4.02
C ILE A 103 -13.92 -18.97 2.78
N GLN A 104 -13.79 -20.31 2.93
CA GLN A 104 -13.76 -21.23 1.80
C GLN A 104 -15.13 -21.50 1.19
N LYS A 105 -16.17 -21.73 2.03
CA LYS A 105 -17.50 -22.13 1.58
C LYS A 105 -18.42 -20.94 1.34
N GLU A 106 -18.38 -19.96 2.25
CA GLU A 106 -19.27 -18.79 2.18
C GLU A 106 -18.65 -17.64 1.39
N GLY A 107 -17.35 -17.70 1.05
CA GLY A 107 -16.65 -16.63 0.35
C GLY A 107 -16.54 -15.34 1.15
N TRP A 108 -16.62 -15.44 2.49
CA TRP A 108 -16.55 -14.27 3.37
C TRP A 108 -15.17 -13.63 3.34
N LEU A 109 -15.10 -12.37 2.93
CA LEU A 109 -13.87 -11.58 2.77
C LEU A 109 -14.08 -10.14 3.24
N ASP A 110 -14.84 -9.96 4.30
CA ASP A 110 -15.21 -8.65 4.85
C ASP A 110 -14.11 -8.02 5.72
N PHE A 111 -12.86 -8.22 5.32
CA PHE A 111 -11.65 -7.69 5.97
C PHE A 111 -10.67 -7.16 4.92
N ASP A 112 -9.83 -6.22 5.33
CA ASP A 112 -8.87 -5.54 4.44
C ASP A 112 -7.43 -6.02 4.65
N VAL A 113 -7.09 -6.50 5.85
CA VAL A 113 -5.76 -7.04 6.18
C VAL A 113 -5.89 -8.28 7.04
N VAL A 114 -5.03 -9.26 6.78
CA VAL A 114 -4.94 -10.49 7.59
C VAL A 114 -3.60 -10.51 8.32
N VAL A 115 -3.66 -10.70 9.62
CA VAL A 115 -2.50 -10.97 10.49
C VAL A 115 -2.56 -12.42 10.95
N ALA A 116 -1.43 -13.09 10.99
CA ALA A 116 -1.37 -14.48 11.44
C ALA A 116 -0.15 -14.70 12.35
N THR A 117 -0.33 -15.51 13.39
CA THR A 117 0.83 -16.06 14.10
C THR A 117 1.52 -17.14 13.24
N PRO A 118 2.84 -17.32 13.37
CA PRO A 118 3.58 -18.34 12.60
C PRO A 118 2.95 -19.73 12.70
N ASP A 119 2.43 -20.10 13.87
CA ASP A 119 1.78 -21.40 14.13
C ASP A 119 0.52 -21.61 13.28
N MET A 120 -0.18 -20.52 12.97
CA MET A 120 -1.41 -20.55 12.16
C MET A 120 -1.16 -20.50 10.66
N MET A 121 0.08 -20.29 10.22
CA MET A 121 0.41 -20.20 8.78
C MET A 121 0.11 -21.49 8.02
N SER A 122 0.22 -22.67 8.67
CA SER A 122 -0.19 -23.95 8.08
C SER A 122 -1.68 -24.01 7.76
N VAL A 123 -2.48 -23.38 8.60
CA VAL A 123 -3.95 -23.25 8.43
C VAL A 123 -4.28 -22.22 7.35
N VAL A 124 -3.70 -21.02 7.46
CA VAL A 124 -3.89 -19.92 6.50
C VAL A 124 -3.38 -20.29 5.11
N GLY A 125 -2.34 -21.13 5.01
CA GLY A 125 -1.82 -21.64 3.74
C GLY A 125 -2.87 -22.35 2.88
N ARG A 126 -3.86 -23.01 3.50
CA ARG A 126 -5.00 -23.63 2.80
C ARG A 126 -5.92 -22.61 2.11
N LEU A 127 -5.91 -21.37 2.58
CA LEU A 127 -6.63 -20.25 2.00
C LEU A 127 -5.85 -19.53 0.89
N GLY A 128 -4.63 -19.96 0.59
CA GLY A 128 -3.72 -19.27 -0.34
C GLY A 128 -4.31 -19.03 -1.74
N ARG A 129 -5.14 -19.97 -2.23
CA ARG A 129 -5.84 -19.85 -3.53
C ARG A 129 -6.90 -18.74 -3.52
N ILE A 130 -7.44 -18.38 -2.36
CA ILE A 130 -8.48 -17.35 -2.20
C ILE A 130 -7.84 -16.01 -1.81
N LEU A 131 -6.97 -16.01 -0.80
CA LEU A 131 -6.35 -14.80 -0.26
C LEU A 131 -5.22 -14.27 -1.15
N GLY A 132 -4.49 -15.16 -1.83
CA GLY A 132 -3.34 -14.78 -2.67
C GLY A 132 -3.68 -13.82 -3.80
N PRO A 133 -4.65 -14.16 -4.69
CA PRO A 133 -5.04 -13.26 -5.79
C PRO A 133 -5.61 -11.92 -5.34
N LYS A 134 -6.17 -11.87 -4.13
CA LYS A 134 -6.74 -10.65 -3.53
C LYS A 134 -5.71 -9.82 -2.75
N GLY A 135 -4.46 -10.29 -2.64
CA GLY A 135 -3.42 -9.57 -1.89
C GLY A 135 -3.60 -9.63 -0.36
N LEU A 136 -4.49 -10.50 0.15
CA LEU A 136 -4.80 -10.62 1.57
C LEU A 136 -3.94 -11.66 2.31
N MET A 137 -3.03 -12.34 1.60
CA MET A 137 -2.21 -13.39 2.20
C MET A 137 -1.15 -12.81 3.13
N PRO A 138 -1.10 -13.21 4.42
CA PRO A 138 -0.09 -12.74 5.36
C PRO A 138 1.33 -13.05 4.88
N ASN A 139 2.26 -12.12 5.14
CA ASN A 139 3.65 -12.25 4.73
C ASN A 139 4.62 -11.74 5.82
N PRO A 140 5.69 -12.49 6.16
CA PRO A 140 6.68 -12.03 7.12
C PRO A 140 7.38 -10.71 6.71
N LYS A 141 7.65 -10.51 5.41
CA LYS A 141 8.30 -9.29 4.90
C LYS A 141 7.42 -8.04 5.06
N ALA A 142 6.10 -8.19 5.04
CA ALA A 142 5.15 -7.13 5.33
C ALA A 142 4.89 -6.96 6.84
N GLY A 143 5.43 -7.87 7.68
CA GLY A 143 5.22 -7.88 9.12
C GLY A 143 3.78 -8.22 9.53
N THR A 144 3.06 -8.97 8.67
CA THR A 144 1.71 -9.49 8.95
C THR A 144 1.75 -10.92 9.46
N VAL A 145 2.93 -11.56 9.48
CA VAL A 145 3.18 -12.82 10.19
C VAL A 145 4.11 -12.52 11.35
N THR A 146 3.58 -12.52 12.56
CA THR A 146 4.33 -12.15 13.78
C THR A 146 3.76 -12.79 15.03
N MET A 147 4.60 -12.96 16.06
CA MET A 147 4.17 -13.35 17.40
C MET A 147 3.64 -12.15 18.20
N ASP A 148 4.06 -10.92 17.86
CA ASP A 148 3.57 -9.68 18.47
C ASP A 148 2.36 -9.14 17.70
N VAL A 149 1.21 -9.72 18.01
CA VAL A 149 -0.05 -9.40 17.33
C VAL A 149 -0.51 -7.98 17.67
N THR A 150 -0.33 -7.56 18.91
CA THR A 150 -0.74 -6.23 19.38
C THR A 150 -0.04 -5.12 18.61
N LYS A 151 1.27 -5.20 18.45
CA LYS A 151 2.05 -4.23 17.69
C LYS A 151 1.63 -4.23 16.22
N ALA A 152 1.45 -5.40 15.61
CA ALA A 152 1.03 -5.50 14.21
C ALA A 152 -0.33 -4.83 13.96
N ILE A 153 -1.32 -5.05 14.84
CA ILE A 153 -2.65 -4.43 14.75
C ILE A 153 -2.55 -2.91 14.88
N ASN A 154 -1.78 -2.42 15.86
CA ASN A 154 -1.59 -0.99 16.09
C ASN A 154 -0.91 -0.32 14.88
N ASP A 155 0.14 -0.92 14.34
CA ASP A 155 0.83 -0.43 13.12
C ASP A 155 -0.13 -0.36 11.92
N ILE A 156 -0.94 -1.41 11.71
CA ILE A 156 -1.92 -1.46 10.60
C ILE A 156 -2.96 -0.36 10.77
N LYS A 157 -3.50 -0.17 11.97
CA LYS A 157 -4.47 0.89 12.27
C LYS A 157 -3.86 2.29 12.22
N ALA A 158 -2.57 2.42 12.52
CA ALA A 158 -1.81 3.66 12.35
C ALA A 158 -1.56 4.02 10.88
N GLY A 159 -1.82 3.11 9.93
CA GLY A 159 -1.66 3.36 8.50
C GLY A 159 -0.45 2.68 7.87
N LYS A 160 -0.11 1.49 8.33
CA LYS A 160 0.90 0.64 7.69
C LYS A 160 0.42 0.21 6.31
N ILE A 161 1.21 0.51 5.29
CA ILE A 161 1.00 0.05 3.92
C ILE A 161 2.09 -0.94 3.51
N GLU A 162 1.73 -1.86 2.64
CA GLU A 162 2.68 -2.75 1.98
C GLU A 162 3.03 -2.19 0.60
N TYR A 163 4.31 -2.24 0.22
CA TYR A 163 4.75 -1.94 -1.13
C TYR A 163 5.42 -3.17 -1.75
N ARG A 164 5.16 -3.38 -3.04
CA ARG A 164 5.68 -4.50 -3.81
C ARG A 164 5.97 -4.07 -5.24
N LEU A 165 7.09 -4.57 -5.77
CA LEU A 165 7.42 -4.42 -7.18
C LEU A 165 6.48 -5.30 -8.02
N ASP A 166 5.87 -4.73 -9.05
CA ASP A 166 5.03 -5.46 -10.00
C ASP A 166 5.87 -6.08 -11.15
N LYS A 167 5.20 -6.74 -12.09
CA LYS A 167 5.83 -7.36 -13.26
C LYS A 167 6.39 -6.33 -14.26
N SER A 168 5.96 -5.08 -14.16
CA SER A 168 6.40 -3.96 -15.00
C SER A 168 7.52 -3.15 -14.35
N ASN A 169 8.03 -3.63 -13.20
CA ASN A 169 9.05 -2.98 -12.40
C ASN A 169 8.61 -1.64 -11.82
N ILE A 170 7.31 -1.55 -11.48
CA ILE A 170 6.68 -0.38 -10.89
C ILE A 170 6.18 -0.74 -9.49
N ILE A 171 6.33 0.20 -8.56
CA ILE A 171 5.74 0.15 -7.22
C ILE A 171 4.54 1.09 -7.21
N HIS A 172 3.38 0.61 -6.79
CA HIS A 172 2.14 1.36 -6.67
C HIS A 172 1.73 1.42 -5.21
N CYS A 173 1.62 2.63 -4.63
CA CYS A 173 1.25 2.82 -3.23
C CYS A 173 0.30 3.99 -3.04
N PRO A 174 -0.70 3.87 -2.16
CA PRO A 174 -1.47 5.01 -1.70
C PRO A 174 -0.64 5.82 -0.71
N ILE A 175 -0.72 7.14 -0.77
CA ILE A 175 -0.07 8.06 0.19
C ILE A 175 -1.08 8.82 1.05
N GLY A 176 -2.37 8.73 0.75
CA GLY A 176 -3.43 9.34 1.53
C GLY A 176 -4.68 9.62 0.71
N LYS A 177 -5.55 10.46 1.24
CA LYS A 177 -6.78 10.90 0.61
C LYS A 177 -6.66 12.34 0.08
N ALA A 178 -7.46 12.69 -0.92
CA ALA A 178 -7.53 14.05 -1.45
C ALA A 178 -7.99 15.07 -0.39
N SER A 179 -8.73 14.61 0.63
CA SER A 179 -9.14 15.40 1.80
C SER A 179 -8.00 15.75 2.75
N PHE A 180 -6.87 15.04 2.70
CA PHE A 180 -5.70 15.34 3.55
C PHE A 180 -5.12 16.71 3.22
N THR A 181 -4.45 17.33 4.22
CA THR A 181 -3.67 18.54 3.97
C THR A 181 -2.47 18.23 3.07
N GLU A 182 -1.93 19.24 2.41
CA GLU A 182 -0.73 19.08 1.59
C GLU A 182 0.46 18.61 2.43
N GLU A 183 0.59 19.16 3.65
CA GLU A 183 1.64 18.79 4.61
C GLU A 183 1.58 17.30 4.99
N GLN A 184 0.37 16.78 5.28
CA GLN A 184 0.17 15.35 5.59
C GLN A 184 0.57 14.45 4.43
N LEU A 185 0.22 14.82 3.21
CA LEU A 185 0.60 14.07 2.02
C LEU A 185 2.10 14.12 1.75
N VAL A 186 2.75 15.26 2.01
CA VAL A 186 4.21 15.42 1.88
C VAL A 186 4.91 14.54 2.92
N GLN A 187 4.48 14.54 4.18
CA GLN A 187 5.04 13.68 5.22
C GLN A 187 4.94 12.19 4.85
N ASN A 188 3.77 11.77 4.36
CA ASN A 188 3.56 10.39 3.90
C ASN A 188 4.42 10.05 2.68
N TYR A 189 4.54 10.98 1.73
CA TYR A 189 5.39 10.85 0.55
C TYR A 189 6.85 10.66 0.95
N ASP A 190 7.38 11.52 1.83
CA ASP A 190 8.78 11.46 2.27
C ASP A 190 9.09 10.18 3.03
N ALA A 191 8.18 9.74 3.93
CA ALA A 191 8.32 8.49 4.68
C ALA A 191 8.37 7.28 3.73
N LEU A 192 7.48 7.24 2.73
CA LEU A 192 7.46 6.17 1.73
C LEU A 192 8.71 6.18 0.85
N MET A 193 9.14 7.36 0.38
CA MET A 193 10.34 7.50 -0.45
C MET A 193 11.59 7.08 0.29
N ALA A 194 11.74 7.47 1.56
CA ALA A 194 12.86 7.04 2.40
C ALA A 194 12.90 5.52 2.55
N ALA A 195 11.74 4.87 2.76
CA ALA A 195 11.64 3.42 2.85
C ALA A 195 12.03 2.72 1.54
N ILE A 196 11.58 3.24 0.40
CA ILE A 196 11.88 2.67 -0.93
C ILE A 196 13.36 2.84 -1.30
N VAL A 197 13.94 4.01 -1.03
CA VAL A 197 15.37 4.25 -1.27
C VAL A 197 16.24 3.32 -0.42
N LYS A 198 15.88 3.14 0.86
CA LYS A 198 16.55 2.20 1.77
C LYS A 198 16.42 0.74 1.30
N ALA A 199 15.34 0.40 0.63
CA ALA A 199 15.08 -0.94 0.12
C ALA A 199 15.79 -1.25 -1.23
N LYS A 200 16.65 -0.34 -1.74
CA LYS A 200 17.41 -0.56 -2.98
C LYS A 200 18.24 -1.84 -2.88
N PRO A 201 18.03 -2.82 -3.80
CA PRO A 201 18.85 -4.03 -3.82
C PRO A 201 20.30 -3.72 -4.21
N ALA A 202 21.25 -4.42 -3.58
CA ALA A 202 22.68 -4.25 -3.89
C ALA A 202 23.04 -4.61 -5.34
N ALA A 203 22.26 -5.51 -5.95
CA ALA A 203 22.43 -5.92 -7.35
C ALA A 203 22.11 -4.80 -8.36
N VAL A 204 21.37 -3.76 -7.94
CA VAL A 204 20.98 -2.65 -8.83
C VAL A 204 22.06 -1.58 -8.84
N LYS A 205 22.80 -1.51 -9.95
CA LYS A 205 23.82 -0.48 -10.19
C LYS A 205 23.22 0.72 -10.93
N GLY A 206 23.77 1.92 -10.67
CA GLY A 206 23.34 3.16 -11.32
C GLY A 206 22.03 3.74 -10.80
N GLN A 207 21.28 4.42 -11.68
CA GLN A 207 20.03 5.09 -11.32
C GLN A 207 18.95 4.09 -10.92
N TYR A 208 18.50 4.16 -9.67
CA TYR A 208 17.51 3.25 -9.11
C TYR A 208 16.08 3.62 -9.51
N LEU A 209 15.73 4.90 -9.35
CA LEU A 209 14.40 5.40 -9.67
C LEU A 209 14.38 6.02 -11.07
N LYS A 210 13.64 5.43 -12.00
CA LYS A 210 13.54 5.92 -13.39
C LYS A 210 12.53 7.04 -13.55
N SER A 211 11.37 6.89 -12.93
CA SER A 211 10.30 7.90 -12.96
C SER A 211 9.39 7.76 -11.76
N ILE A 212 8.86 8.88 -11.30
CA ILE A 212 7.89 8.97 -10.23
C ILE A 212 6.69 9.73 -10.77
N THR A 213 5.49 9.24 -10.50
CA THR A 213 4.24 9.87 -10.92
C THR A 213 3.27 9.84 -9.76
N LEU A 214 2.65 10.98 -9.46
CA LEU A 214 1.52 11.11 -8.55
C LEU A 214 0.23 11.16 -9.34
N ALA A 215 -0.81 10.52 -8.86
CA ALA A 215 -2.14 10.58 -9.44
C ALA A 215 -3.20 10.46 -8.36
N THR A 216 -4.39 10.98 -8.63
CA THR A 216 -5.58 10.63 -7.86
C THR A 216 -6.35 9.53 -8.57
N SER A 217 -7.29 8.87 -7.87
CA SER A 217 -8.01 7.69 -8.41
C SER A 217 -8.59 7.90 -9.80
N MET A 218 -9.06 9.10 -10.11
CA MET A 218 -9.69 9.45 -11.41
C MET A 218 -8.96 10.59 -12.13
N GLY A 219 -7.92 11.14 -11.54
CA GLY A 219 -7.16 12.27 -12.06
C GLY A 219 -6.05 11.88 -13.04
N PRO A 220 -5.48 12.85 -13.75
CA PRO A 220 -4.31 12.66 -14.58
C PRO A 220 -3.04 12.51 -13.74
N GLY A 221 -2.03 11.79 -14.27
CA GLY A 221 -0.74 11.63 -13.61
C GLY A 221 0.14 12.89 -13.71
N VAL A 222 0.74 13.29 -12.59
CA VAL A 222 1.70 14.37 -12.43
C VAL A 222 3.10 13.78 -12.26
N LYS A 223 4.02 14.11 -13.16
CA LYS A 223 5.39 13.60 -13.10
C LYS A 223 6.21 14.36 -12.05
N VAL A 224 6.95 13.63 -11.24
CA VAL A 224 7.79 14.17 -10.17
C VAL A 224 9.26 14.00 -10.52
N VAL A 225 10.10 14.93 -10.08
CA VAL A 225 11.56 14.85 -10.24
C VAL A 225 12.09 13.62 -9.50
N ALA A 226 12.69 12.68 -10.23
CA ALA A 226 13.24 11.43 -9.67
C ALA A 226 14.73 11.53 -9.32
N ASN A 227 15.46 12.49 -9.89
CA ASN A 227 16.92 12.61 -9.74
C ASN A 227 17.36 13.07 -8.34
N ARG A 228 16.42 13.34 -7.45
CA ARG A 228 16.67 13.75 -6.06
C ARG A 228 16.98 12.56 -5.15
N TYR A 229 16.75 11.35 -5.60
CA TYR A 229 16.82 10.12 -4.76
C TYR A 229 17.83 9.11 -5.27
#